data_ca7528c03427cb091f63fe3459b6583d
#
_entry.id   ca7528c03427cb091f63fe3459b6583d
#
_cell.length_a   1.000
_cell.length_b   1.000
_cell.length_c   1.000
_cell.angle_alpha   90.00
_cell.angle_beta   90.00
_cell.angle_gamma   90.00
#
_symmetry.space_group_name_H-M   'P 1'
#
loop_
_entity.id
_entity.type
_entity.pdbx_description
1 polymer ?
#
loop_
_entity_poly.entity_id
_entity_poly.type
_entity_poly.pdbx_seq_one_letter_code
_entity_poly.pdbx_strand_id
1 'polypeptide(L)'
;MSTVSGWRGLGSLVAIGACALAAGCGSSSSSSSASSSASGTSSTPAATSTAGAAAGRLTVLAAASLTKVFPQIDPSPKYTFGGSGALETDIEQGAPADVFAAASPKQPAQLYAKGLVEKPVEFATNTLVLIVPKDNPAHITSVADVTKPGVKLVICNATVPCGDYARTVFKNLGITSQAMKNVVSQTTDVTQTVAEVALGQADAGFVYITDAKAANGKVAVVQLPPKAKPGAEDFIAVVKSGKDQAAATAFVTTVLSAVGQSKLAAAGFGKP
;
A
#
# COMPACT_ATOMS: atom_id res chain seq x y z
N MET A 1 -32.70 -22.27 46.33
CA MET A 1 -31.62 -22.16 47.34
C MET A 1 -30.40 -21.70 46.57
N SER A 2 -30.21 -20.39 46.50
CA SER A 2 -29.25 -19.56 47.26
C SER A 2 -27.82 -19.95 46.90
N THR A 3 -26.97 -19.07 46.38
CA THR A 3 -26.60 -17.73 46.86
C THR A 3 -25.90 -16.91 45.80
N VAL A 4 -26.24 -15.64 45.80
CA VAL A 4 -25.58 -14.49 45.14
C VAL A 4 -24.29 -14.17 45.90
N SER A 5 -23.20 -13.81 45.22
CA SER A 5 -22.13 -13.06 45.84
C SER A 5 -21.59 -12.01 44.83
N GLY A 6 -21.83 -10.77 45.18
CA GLY A 6 -21.37 -9.59 44.45
C GLY A 6 -19.97 -9.20 44.93
N TRP A 7 -19.25 -8.48 44.04
CA TRP A 7 -18.08 -7.73 44.41
C TRP A 7 -18.17 -6.29 43.92
N ARG A 8 -18.08 -5.43 44.92
CA ARG A 8 -18.12 -3.96 44.80
C ARG A 8 -16.71 -3.41 44.46
N GLY A 9 -16.67 -2.46 43.62
CA GLY A 9 -15.93 -1.33 43.32
C GLY A 9 -14.76 -0.87 44.18
N LEU A 10 -13.78 -0.28 43.48
CA LEU A 10 -12.92 0.78 44.01
C LEU A 10 -12.63 1.77 42.89
N GLY A 11 -13.06 3.00 43.09
CA GLY A 11 -12.73 4.12 42.24
C GLY A 11 -11.31 4.61 42.57
N SER A 12 -10.64 5.15 41.59
CA SER A 12 -9.44 5.97 41.79
C SER A 12 -9.58 7.27 41.01
N LEU A 13 -9.55 8.33 41.77
CA LEU A 13 -9.53 9.72 41.31
C LEU A 13 -8.24 10.01 40.52
N VAL A 14 -8.39 10.74 39.42
CA VAL A 14 -7.27 11.36 38.68
C VAL A 14 -7.19 12.83 39.08
N ALA A 15 -6.02 13.23 39.55
CA ALA A 15 -5.67 14.59 39.90
C ALA A 15 -5.39 15.45 38.63
N ILE A 16 -6.00 16.62 38.62
CA ILE A 16 -5.79 17.68 37.63
C ILE A 16 -4.55 18.47 38.06
N GLY A 17 -3.55 18.53 37.18
CA GLY A 17 -2.38 19.38 37.29
C GLY A 17 -2.48 20.56 36.32
N ALA A 18 -2.83 21.74 36.82
CA ALA A 18 -2.71 23.00 36.11
C ALA A 18 -1.29 23.55 36.28
N CYS A 19 -0.64 23.97 35.23
CA CYS A 19 0.56 24.82 35.30
C CYS A 19 0.42 26.02 34.36
N ALA A 20 0.74 27.16 34.96
CA ALA A 20 0.42 28.51 34.58
C ALA A 20 1.37 29.14 33.54
N LEU A 21 0.85 30.18 32.92
CA LEU A 21 1.41 31.26 32.11
C LEU A 21 2.76 31.85 32.58
N ALA A 22 3.62 32.16 31.61
CA ALA A 22 4.58 33.23 31.72
C ALA A 22 4.63 34.05 30.42
N ALA A 23 4.14 35.30 30.53
CA ALA A 23 4.26 36.34 29.54
C ALA A 23 5.64 36.99 29.62
N GLY A 24 6.27 37.29 28.50
CA GLY A 24 7.49 38.06 28.38
C GLY A 24 7.38 39.10 27.27
N CYS A 25 7.03 40.31 27.64
CA CYS A 25 7.15 41.52 26.81
C CYS A 25 8.61 42.00 26.79
N GLY A 26 9.09 42.41 25.61
CA GLY A 26 10.36 43.14 25.47
C GLY A 26 10.28 44.07 24.26
N SER A 27 10.21 45.37 24.55
CA SER A 27 10.02 46.48 23.63
C SER A 27 11.35 47.06 23.08
N SER A 28 11.18 47.76 21.95
CA SER A 28 11.91 48.95 21.44
C SER A 28 13.36 48.77 20.99
N SER A 29 13.73 49.30 19.85
CA SER A 29 13.86 50.70 19.56
C SER A 29 14.19 51.01 18.07
N SER A 30 13.62 52.07 17.66
CA SER A 30 13.79 52.85 16.44
C SER A 30 15.21 53.40 16.22
N SER A 31 15.61 53.52 14.92
CA SER A 31 16.33 54.74 14.46
C SER A 31 16.25 54.89 12.95
N SER A 32 15.81 56.03 12.59
CA SER A 32 15.72 56.68 11.28
C SER A 32 17.06 57.21 10.78
N SER A 33 17.23 57.30 9.46
CA SER A 33 17.78 58.43 8.67
C SER A 33 18.28 57.93 7.33
N ALA A 34 17.82 58.44 6.32
CA ALA A 34 17.94 59.63 5.50
C ALA A 34 18.38 59.30 4.09
N SER A 35 17.69 59.97 3.24
CA SER A 35 17.74 60.12 1.77
C SER A 35 19.14 60.21 1.10
N SER A 36 19.23 59.61 -0.10
CA SER A 36 19.97 60.26 -1.24
C SER A 36 19.42 59.75 -2.57
N SER A 37 18.94 60.68 -3.33
CA SER A 37 18.48 60.54 -4.71
C SER A 37 19.64 60.32 -5.67
N ALA A 38 19.54 59.33 -6.55
CA ALA A 38 20.30 59.32 -7.80
C ALA A 38 19.45 58.64 -8.90
N SER A 39 19.07 59.46 -9.89
CA SER A 39 18.44 59.07 -11.13
C SER A 39 19.41 58.25 -11.98
N GLY A 40 19.07 57.03 -12.32
CA GLY A 40 19.78 56.21 -13.29
C GLY A 40 18.77 55.43 -14.12
N THR A 41 18.52 55.91 -15.34
CA THR A 41 17.80 55.23 -16.39
C THR A 41 18.56 53.97 -16.80
N SER A 42 18.00 52.80 -16.55
CA SER A 42 18.49 51.53 -17.13
C SER A 42 17.35 50.63 -17.48
N SER A 43 17.27 50.32 -18.73
CA SER A 43 16.39 49.41 -19.41
C SER A 43 16.29 48.05 -18.69
N THR A 44 15.07 47.67 -18.29
CA THR A 44 14.71 46.38 -17.75
C THR A 44 14.69 45.32 -18.83
N PRO A 45 15.45 44.22 -18.73
CA PRO A 45 15.08 42.99 -19.41
C PRO A 45 13.96 42.37 -18.60
N ALA A 46 12.84 42.07 -19.25
CA ALA A 46 11.75 41.30 -18.69
C ALA A 46 12.29 39.94 -18.24
N ALA A 47 12.55 39.82 -16.96
CA ALA A 47 12.75 38.52 -16.34
C ALA A 47 11.39 37.82 -16.34
N THR A 48 11.23 36.88 -17.25
CA THR A 48 10.17 35.87 -17.19
C THR A 48 10.35 35.11 -15.87
N SER A 49 9.67 35.54 -14.83
CA SER A 49 9.55 34.79 -13.59
C SER A 49 8.70 33.56 -13.90
N THR A 50 9.35 32.48 -14.27
CA THR A 50 8.78 31.17 -14.04
C THR A 50 8.67 31.03 -12.51
N ALA A 51 7.52 31.44 -11.99
CA ALA A 51 7.09 31.02 -10.64
C ALA A 51 6.93 29.51 -10.70
N GLY A 52 8.01 28.81 -10.47
CA GLY A 52 7.97 27.40 -10.05
C GLY A 52 7.20 27.38 -8.74
N ALA A 53 5.88 27.22 -8.82
CA ALA A 53 5.14 26.74 -7.66
C ALA A 53 5.93 25.53 -7.16
N ALA A 54 6.35 25.56 -5.90
CA ALA A 54 6.87 24.38 -5.25
C ALA A 54 5.77 23.33 -5.30
N ALA A 55 5.77 22.52 -6.36
CA ALA A 55 4.85 21.42 -6.54
C ALA A 55 5.01 20.56 -5.30
N GLY A 56 3.95 20.43 -4.53
CA GLY A 56 3.94 19.56 -3.35
C GLY A 56 4.36 18.16 -3.83
N ARG A 57 5.12 17.47 -3.01
CA ARG A 57 5.61 16.13 -3.36
C ARG A 57 4.42 15.23 -3.70
N LEU A 58 4.41 14.65 -4.89
CA LEU A 58 3.35 13.73 -5.35
C LEU A 58 3.11 12.63 -4.33
N THR A 59 1.86 12.36 -3.98
CA THR A 59 1.47 11.30 -3.04
C THR A 59 0.88 10.13 -3.81
N VAL A 60 1.53 8.97 -3.72
CA VAL A 60 1.13 7.74 -4.41
C VAL A 60 0.71 6.69 -3.38
N LEU A 61 -0.55 6.28 -3.43
CA LEU A 61 -1.08 5.15 -2.69
C LEU A 61 -0.96 3.90 -3.56
N ALA A 62 -0.19 2.91 -3.14
CA ALA A 62 0.13 1.75 -3.97
C ALA A 62 0.03 0.43 -3.21
N ALA A 63 -0.38 -0.63 -3.90
CA ALA A 63 -0.41 -1.98 -3.34
C ALA A 63 0.94 -2.39 -2.75
N ALA A 64 0.93 -3.15 -1.66
CA ALA A 64 2.13 -3.56 -0.93
C ALA A 64 3.14 -4.34 -1.80
N SER A 65 2.67 -5.08 -2.81
CA SER A 65 3.52 -5.76 -3.81
C SER A 65 4.43 -4.81 -4.62
N LEU A 66 4.07 -3.53 -4.69
CA LEU A 66 4.81 -2.49 -5.44
C LEU A 66 5.92 -1.81 -4.61
N THR A 67 6.03 -2.13 -3.31
CA THR A 67 6.95 -1.47 -2.36
C THR A 67 8.40 -1.42 -2.85
N LYS A 68 8.86 -2.47 -3.53
CA LYS A 68 10.26 -2.55 -3.99
C LYS A 68 10.46 -1.92 -5.37
N VAL A 69 9.46 -1.95 -6.24
CA VAL A 69 9.64 -1.56 -7.65
C VAL A 69 9.30 -0.09 -7.90
N PHE A 70 8.26 0.47 -7.30
CA PHE A 70 7.86 1.86 -7.56
C PHE A 70 8.94 2.89 -7.19
N PRO A 71 9.64 2.80 -6.03
CA PRO A 71 10.76 3.70 -5.74
C PRO A 71 11.96 3.53 -6.68
N GLN A 72 12.07 2.42 -7.39
CA GLN A 72 13.09 2.25 -8.44
C GLN A 72 12.68 2.88 -9.76
N ILE A 73 11.36 2.97 -10.05
CA ILE A 73 10.84 3.64 -11.23
C ILE A 73 10.96 5.15 -11.05
N ASP A 74 10.46 5.69 -9.93
CA ASP A 74 10.58 7.10 -9.55
C ASP A 74 10.74 7.20 -8.02
N PRO A 75 11.88 7.67 -7.49
CA PRO A 75 12.11 7.84 -6.06
C PRO A 75 11.49 9.13 -5.46
N SER A 76 10.98 10.03 -6.30
CA SER A 76 10.56 11.38 -5.86
C SER A 76 9.20 11.43 -5.14
N PRO A 77 8.16 10.60 -5.47
CA PRO A 77 6.90 10.64 -4.76
C PRO A 77 7.00 10.25 -3.29
N LYS A 78 6.02 10.72 -2.51
CA LYS A 78 5.72 10.14 -1.20
C LYS A 78 4.83 8.92 -1.41
N TYR A 79 5.35 7.75 -1.10
CA TYR A 79 4.61 6.51 -1.20
C TYR A 79 3.95 6.13 0.11
N THR A 80 2.72 5.62 0.01
CA THR A 80 2.03 4.87 1.07
C THR A 80 1.69 3.50 0.50
N PHE A 81 2.27 2.45 1.06
CA PHE A 81 2.07 1.08 0.62
C PHE A 81 1.15 0.34 1.58
N GLY A 82 0.21 -0.45 1.04
CA GLY A 82 -0.75 -1.20 1.84
C GLY A 82 -1.63 -2.13 1.02
N GLY A 83 -2.61 -2.74 1.67
CA GLY A 83 -3.63 -3.53 0.97
C GLY A 83 -4.53 -2.62 0.13
N SER A 84 -4.78 -2.98 -1.13
CA SER A 84 -5.54 -2.13 -2.06
C SER A 84 -6.93 -1.73 -1.54
N GLY A 85 -7.60 -2.60 -0.76
CA GLY A 85 -8.91 -2.28 -0.19
C GLY A 85 -8.85 -1.24 0.93
N ALA A 86 -7.78 -1.23 1.74
CA ALA A 86 -7.57 -0.18 2.74
C ALA A 86 -7.28 1.17 2.08
N LEU A 87 -6.39 1.17 1.08
CA LEU A 87 -6.06 2.38 0.32
C LEU A 87 -7.25 2.93 -0.47
N GLU A 88 -8.14 2.08 -0.99
CA GLU A 88 -9.42 2.47 -1.56
C GLU A 88 -10.27 3.21 -0.54
N THR A 89 -10.42 2.63 0.66
CA THR A 89 -11.18 3.25 1.76
C THR A 89 -10.58 4.60 2.17
N ASP A 90 -9.25 4.71 2.23
CA ASP A 90 -8.57 5.98 2.52
C ASP A 90 -8.93 7.07 1.50
N ILE A 91 -8.95 6.73 0.19
CA ILE A 91 -9.34 7.66 -0.88
C ILE A 91 -10.81 8.05 -0.74
N GLU A 92 -11.71 7.10 -0.44
CA GLU A 92 -13.12 7.36 -0.23
C GLU A 92 -13.39 8.30 0.97
N GLN A 93 -12.53 8.22 1.99
CA GLN A 93 -12.56 9.09 3.17
C GLN A 93 -11.85 10.43 2.94
N GLY A 94 -11.34 10.69 1.74
CA GLY A 94 -10.69 11.96 1.38
C GLY A 94 -9.23 12.07 1.82
N ALA A 95 -8.54 10.97 2.06
CA ALA A 95 -7.11 11.01 2.31
C ALA A 95 -6.36 11.64 1.12
N PRO A 96 -5.35 12.48 1.37
CA PRO A 96 -4.55 13.09 0.31
C PRO A 96 -3.87 12.03 -0.55
N ALA A 97 -4.22 11.99 -1.84
CA ALA A 97 -3.63 11.10 -2.83
C ALA A 97 -3.69 11.75 -4.20
N ASP A 98 -2.66 11.55 -5.01
CA ASP A 98 -2.59 11.99 -6.40
C ASP A 98 -2.70 10.81 -7.36
N VAL A 99 -2.15 9.65 -6.98
CA VAL A 99 -2.19 8.41 -7.77
C VAL A 99 -2.56 7.24 -6.88
N PHE A 100 -3.36 6.33 -7.43
CA PHE A 100 -3.71 5.05 -6.83
C PHE A 100 -3.28 3.89 -7.73
N ALA A 101 -2.52 2.92 -7.19
CA ALA A 101 -2.11 1.70 -7.89
C ALA A 101 -2.51 0.48 -7.08
N ALA A 102 -3.30 -0.40 -7.66
CA ALA A 102 -3.91 -1.55 -7.01
C ALA A 102 -3.49 -2.88 -7.66
N ALA A 103 -3.42 -3.94 -6.86
CA ALA A 103 -3.11 -5.30 -7.30
C ALA A 103 -4.37 -6.08 -7.76
N SER A 104 -5.39 -5.37 -8.23
CA SER A 104 -6.55 -5.94 -8.92
C SER A 104 -7.32 -4.84 -9.64
N PRO A 105 -8.15 -5.17 -10.66
CA PRO A 105 -9.02 -4.21 -11.33
C PRO A 105 -10.18 -3.70 -10.45
N LYS A 106 -10.54 -4.43 -9.40
CA LYS A 106 -11.76 -4.21 -8.60
C LYS A 106 -11.78 -2.84 -7.93
N GLN A 107 -10.76 -2.52 -7.13
CA GLN A 107 -10.72 -1.30 -6.34
C GLN A 107 -10.67 -0.03 -7.22
N PRO A 108 -9.81 0.06 -8.23
CA PRO A 108 -9.83 1.19 -9.15
C PRO A 108 -11.15 1.35 -9.91
N ALA A 109 -11.79 0.24 -10.29
CA ALA A 109 -13.11 0.28 -10.94
C ALA A 109 -14.20 0.82 -10.00
N GLN A 110 -14.16 0.46 -8.72
CA GLN A 110 -15.09 0.97 -7.69
C GLN A 110 -14.91 2.47 -7.47
N LEU A 111 -13.65 2.94 -7.35
CA LEU A 111 -13.35 4.38 -7.24
C LEU A 111 -13.74 5.15 -8.49
N TYR A 112 -13.53 4.58 -9.67
CA TYR A 112 -13.94 5.18 -10.95
C TYR A 112 -15.47 5.33 -11.04
N ALA A 113 -16.22 4.29 -10.67
CA ALA A 113 -17.69 4.33 -10.63
C ALA A 113 -18.21 5.40 -9.66
N LYS A 114 -17.46 5.70 -8.58
CA LYS A 114 -17.75 6.79 -7.64
C LYS A 114 -17.26 8.17 -8.12
N GLY A 115 -16.61 8.24 -9.27
CA GLY A 115 -16.06 9.49 -9.82
C GLY A 115 -14.83 10.03 -9.10
N LEU A 116 -14.15 9.22 -8.26
CA LEU A 116 -13.03 9.64 -7.43
C LEU A 116 -11.67 9.55 -8.14
N VAL A 117 -11.55 8.72 -9.17
CA VAL A 117 -10.33 8.59 -9.98
C VAL A 117 -10.65 8.75 -11.45
N GLU A 118 -9.62 9.04 -12.26
CA GLU A 118 -9.69 8.95 -13.72
C GLU A 118 -9.79 7.48 -14.14
N LYS A 119 -10.07 7.24 -15.45
CA LYS A 119 -10.21 5.88 -15.98
C LYS A 119 -8.95 5.07 -15.66
N PRO A 120 -9.08 3.94 -14.92
CA PRO A 120 -7.94 3.10 -14.59
C PRO A 120 -7.30 2.47 -15.83
N VAL A 121 -5.98 2.32 -15.78
CA VAL A 121 -5.19 1.67 -16.83
C VAL A 121 -4.47 0.46 -16.24
N GLU A 122 -4.54 -0.66 -16.92
CA GLU A 122 -3.71 -1.83 -16.61
C GLU A 122 -2.25 -1.50 -16.91
N PHE A 123 -1.35 -1.76 -15.96
CA PHE A 123 0.08 -1.46 -16.14
C PHE A 123 0.98 -2.67 -15.95
N ALA A 124 0.47 -3.76 -15.38
CA ALA A 124 1.21 -4.99 -15.19
C ALA A 124 0.25 -6.16 -14.93
N THR A 125 0.76 -7.38 -15.10
CA THR A 125 0.14 -8.60 -14.57
C THR A 125 1.02 -9.20 -13.48
N ASN A 126 0.44 -10.05 -12.62
CA ASN A 126 1.17 -10.76 -11.58
C ASN A 126 0.71 -12.23 -11.52
N THR A 127 1.39 -13.04 -10.74
CA THR A 127 1.04 -14.44 -10.56
C THR A 127 0.90 -14.74 -9.07
N LEU A 128 -0.27 -15.20 -8.65
CA LEU A 128 -0.45 -15.69 -7.29
C LEU A 128 0.28 -17.03 -7.12
N VAL A 129 0.96 -17.18 -6.00
CA VAL A 129 1.70 -18.38 -5.62
C VAL A 129 1.42 -18.74 -4.15
N LEU A 130 1.64 -19.98 -3.78
CA LEU A 130 1.75 -20.37 -2.39
C LEU A 130 3.23 -20.27 -1.98
N ILE A 131 3.50 -19.68 -0.83
CA ILE A 131 4.83 -19.68 -0.22
C ILE A 131 4.85 -20.51 1.04
N VAL A 132 6.01 -21.06 1.33
CA VAL A 132 6.32 -21.80 2.57
C VAL A 132 7.62 -21.27 3.16
N PRO A 133 7.95 -21.49 4.44
CA PRO A 133 9.28 -21.21 4.97
C PRO A 133 10.36 -21.87 4.11
N LYS A 134 11.55 -21.28 4.04
CA LYS A 134 12.66 -21.79 3.22
C LYS A 134 12.90 -23.29 3.40
N ASP A 135 12.89 -23.75 4.65
CA ASP A 135 13.18 -25.14 5.00
C ASP A 135 11.93 -26.05 4.96
N ASN A 136 10.74 -25.48 4.70
CA ASN A 136 9.46 -26.17 4.53
C ASN A 136 9.22 -27.32 5.55
N PRO A 137 9.20 -27.05 6.85
CA PRO A 137 9.09 -28.08 7.88
C PRO A 137 7.76 -28.86 7.83
N ALA A 138 6.70 -28.28 7.29
CA ALA A 138 5.40 -28.93 7.09
C ALA A 138 5.32 -29.77 5.81
N HIS A 139 6.41 -29.87 5.03
CA HIS A 139 6.50 -30.64 3.77
C HIS A 139 5.34 -30.36 2.79
N ILE A 140 5.00 -29.08 2.63
CA ILE A 140 3.96 -28.63 1.70
C ILE A 140 4.55 -28.55 0.30
N THR A 141 4.09 -29.39 -0.62
CA THR A 141 4.59 -29.50 -1.99
C THR A 141 3.53 -29.12 -3.03
N SER A 142 2.29 -29.02 -2.60
CA SER A 142 1.16 -28.64 -3.44
C SER A 142 0.15 -27.78 -2.66
N VAL A 143 -0.71 -27.06 -3.41
CA VAL A 143 -1.79 -26.29 -2.78
C VAL A 143 -2.80 -27.18 -2.06
N ALA A 144 -2.93 -28.45 -2.43
CA ALA A 144 -3.81 -29.38 -1.74
C ALA A 144 -3.35 -29.67 -0.30
N ASP A 145 -2.05 -29.55 -0.03
CA ASP A 145 -1.48 -29.83 1.29
C ASP A 145 -1.94 -28.83 2.36
N VAL A 146 -2.42 -27.63 1.94
CA VAL A 146 -2.95 -26.65 2.91
C VAL A 146 -4.22 -27.12 3.60
N THR A 147 -4.84 -28.22 3.14
CA THR A 147 -6.03 -28.84 3.76
C THR A 147 -5.68 -29.90 4.81
N LYS A 148 -4.42 -30.29 4.94
CA LYS A 148 -3.98 -31.29 5.92
C LYS A 148 -4.22 -30.79 7.34
N PRO A 149 -4.67 -31.66 8.26
CA PRO A 149 -4.85 -31.28 9.67
C PRO A 149 -3.54 -30.74 10.27
N GLY A 150 -3.64 -29.66 11.04
CA GLY A 150 -2.52 -29.06 11.75
C GLY A 150 -1.66 -28.09 10.93
N VAL A 151 -1.87 -27.97 9.63
CA VAL A 151 -1.22 -26.95 8.81
C VAL A 151 -1.72 -25.55 9.23
N LYS A 152 -0.79 -24.64 9.47
CA LYS A 152 -1.07 -23.23 9.77
C LYS A 152 -1.00 -22.43 8.49
N LEU A 153 -2.13 -21.97 7.99
CA LEU A 153 -2.24 -21.19 6.77
C LEU A 153 -2.47 -19.71 7.09
N VAL A 154 -1.71 -18.83 6.48
CA VAL A 154 -1.96 -17.38 6.47
C VAL A 154 -2.44 -16.93 5.10
N ILE A 155 -3.47 -16.10 5.08
CA ILE A 155 -3.97 -15.42 3.87
C ILE A 155 -4.21 -13.96 4.17
N CYS A 156 -4.27 -13.12 3.12
CA CYS A 156 -4.77 -11.76 3.31
C CYS A 156 -6.29 -11.79 3.65
N ASN A 157 -6.80 -10.74 4.30
CA ASN A 157 -8.24 -10.60 4.51
C ASN A 157 -8.99 -10.47 3.16
N ALA A 158 -10.32 -10.60 3.17
CA ALA A 158 -11.11 -10.68 1.96
C ALA A 158 -11.21 -9.37 1.17
N THR A 159 -10.90 -8.23 1.79
CA THR A 159 -10.93 -6.92 1.14
C THR A 159 -9.63 -6.61 0.39
N VAL A 160 -8.59 -7.41 0.61
CA VAL A 160 -7.30 -7.28 -0.06
C VAL A 160 -7.24 -8.22 -1.27
N PRO A 161 -6.72 -7.80 -2.44
CA PRO A 161 -6.69 -8.64 -3.64
C PRO A 161 -6.10 -10.04 -3.45
N CYS A 162 -4.96 -10.17 -2.75
CA CYS A 162 -4.37 -11.47 -2.45
C CYS A 162 -5.29 -12.40 -1.66
N GLY A 163 -6.12 -11.86 -0.75
CA GLY A 163 -7.09 -12.62 0.02
C GLY A 163 -8.31 -13.06 -0.79
N ASP A 164 -8.78 -12.21 -1.70
CA ASP A 164 -9.84 -12.53 -2.64
C ASP A 164 -9.36 -13.62 -3.64
N TYR A 165 -8.15 -13.46 -4.16
CA TYR A 165 -7.53 -14.45 -5.05
C TYR A 165 -7.25 -15.80 -4.35
N ALA A 166 -6.78 -15.80 -3.10
CA ALA A 166 -6.61 -17.05 -2.35
C ALA A 166 -7.93 -17.81 -2.18
N ARG A 167 -9.02 -17.10 -1.88
CA ARG A 167 -10.36 -17.69 -1.80
C ARG A 167 -10.86 -18.20 -3.15
N THR A 168 -10.53 -17.50 -4.23
CA THR A 168 -10.80 -17.95 -5.61
C THR A 168 -10.05 -19.25 -5.90
N VAL A 169 -8.79 -19.38 -5.51
CA VAL A 169 -8.03 -20.64 -5.61
C VAL A 169 -8.74 -21.77 -4.86
N PHE A 170 -9.17 -21.53 -3.63
CA PHE A 170 -9.88 -22.55 -2.85
C PHE A 170 -11.19 -22.99 -3.51
N LYS A 171 -11.95 -22.04 -4.05
CA LYS A 171 -13.19 -22.30 -4.78
C LYS A 171 -12.92 -23.12 -6.05
N ASN A 172 -11.94 -22.72 -6.85
CA ASN A 172 -11.60 -23.39 -8.11
C ASN A 172 -11.13 -24.84 -7.88
N LEU A 173 -10.55 -25.13 -6.72
CA LEU A 173 -10.09 -26.46 -6.33
C LEU A 173 -11.12 -27.25 -5.51
N GLY A 174 -12.23 -26.64 -5.09
CA GLY A 174 -13.25 -27.28 -4.25
C GLY A 174 -12.80 -27.54 -2.81
N ILE A 175 -11.80 -26.80 -2.31
CA ILE A 175 -11.18 -27.04 -0.98
C ILE A 175 -11.51 -25.95 0.05
N THR A 176 -12.45 -25.04 -0.25
CA THR A 176 -12.71 -23.86 0.59
C THR A 176 -12.93 -24.20 2.06
N SER A 177 -13.81 -25.18 2.36
CA SER A 177 -14.14 -25.52 3.75
C SER A 177 -12.93 -26.06 4.52
N GLN A 178 -12.12 -26.91 3.88
CA GLN A 178 -10.94 -27.51 4.50
C GLN A 178 -9.82 -26.49 4.69
N ALA A 179 -9.50 -25.72 3.64
CA ALA A 179 -8.45 -24.71 3.69
C ALA A 179 -8.77 -23.61 4.74
N MET A 180 -10.02 -23.14 4.78
CA MET A 180 -10.42 -22.10 5.75
C MET A 180 -10.35 -22.54 7.21
N LYS A 181 -10.46 -23.84 7.52
CA LYS A 181 -10.26 -24.36 8.89
C LYS A 181 -8.81 -24.21 9.36
N ASN A 182 -7.87 -24.20 8.44
CA ASN A 182 -6.44 -24.10 8.71
C ASN A 182 -5.93 -22.65 8.69
N VAL A 183 -6.78 -21.67 8.36
CA VAL A 183 -6.41 -20.26 8.41
C VAL A 183 -6.27 -19.80 9.85
N VAL A 184 -5.03 -19.50 10.26
CA VAL A 184 -4.70 -19.04 11.61
C VAL A 184 -4.52 -17.51 11.67
N SER A 185 -4.28 -16.86 10.52
CA SER A 185 -4.11 -15.41 10.43
C SER A 185 -4.68 -14.87 9.13
N GLN A 186 -5.26 -13.66 9.18
CA GLN A 186 -5.71 -12.90 8.02
C GLN A 186 -5.04 -11.53 8.04
N THR A 187 -4.04 -11.36 7.20
CA THR A 187 -3.19 -10.16 7.14
C THR A 187 -3.84 -9.01 6.37
N THR A 188 -3.35 -7.80 6.60
CA THR A 188 -3.85 -6.60 5.91
C THR A 188 -3.19 -6.39 4.54
N ASP A 189 -2.06 -7.06 4.27
CA ASP A 189 -1.35 -7.01 2.99
C ASP A 189 -0.39 -8.20 2.79
N VAL A 190 0.18 -8.31 1.58
CA VAL A 190 1.11 -9.40 1.22
C VAL A 190 2.44 -9.34 1.97
N THR A 191 2.92 -8.16 2.35
CA THR A 191 4.19 -8.01 3.07
C THR A 191 4.11 -8.66 4.45
N GLN A 192 2.97 -8.49 5.14
CA GLN A 192 2.70 -9.18 6.41
C GLN A 192 2.61 -10.70 6.22
N THR A 193 1.92 -11.15 5.16
CA THR A 193 1.83 -12.59 4.84
C THR A 193 3.23 -13.19 4.63
N VAL A 194 4.09 -12.52 3.84
CA VAL A 194 5.50 -12.95 3.66
C VAL A 194 6.23 -13.02 4.99
N ALA A 195 6.06 -12.01 5.86
CA ALA A 195 6.76 -11.95 7.14
C ALA A 195 6.35 -13.10 8.06
N GLU A 196 5.06 -13.41 8.20
CA GLU A 196 4.57 -14.51 9.03
C GLU A 196 5.11 -15.87 8.56
N VAL A 197 5.13 -16.11 7.24
CA VAL A 197 5.68 -17.35 6.69
C VAL A 197 7.21 -17.40 6.85
N ALA A 198 7.93 -16.32 6.53
CA ALA A 198 9.39 -16.28 6.63
C ALA A 198 9.90 -16.45 8.06
N LEU A 199 9.10 -16.07 9.07
CA LEU A 199 9.39 -16.25 10.50
C LEU A 199 8.92 -17.60 11.05
N GLY A 200 8.30 -18.46 10.22
CA GLY A 200 7.78 -19.76 10.67
C GLY A 200 6.54 -19.65 11.57
N GLN A 201 5.86 -18.50 11.61
CA GLN A 201 4.60 -18.33 12.35
C GLN A 201 3.44 -19.02 11.64
N ALA A 202 3.54 -19.18 10.31
CA ALA A 202 2.66 -19.99 9.49
C ALA A 202 3.47 -20.94 8.61
N ASP A 203 2.86 -22.09 8.26
CA ASP A 203 3.47 -23.12 7.42
C ASP A 203 3.35 -22.78 5.93
N ALA A 204 2.34 -22.00 5.55
CA ALA A 204 2.13 -21.55 4.18
C ALA A 204 1.35 -20.24 4.12
N GLY A 205 1.47 -19.52 2.99
CA GLY A 205 0.70 -18.30 2.73
C GLY A 205 0.56 -18.02 1.24
N PHE A 206 -0.48 -17.27 0.87
CA PHE A 206 -0.70 -16.86 -0.53
C PHE A 206 -0.23 -15.43 -0.74
N VAL A 207 0.68 -15.24 -1.69
CA VAL A 207 1.25 -13.96 -2.11
C VAL A 207 1.49 -13.96 -3.62
N TYR A 208 1.99 -12.86 -4.16
CA TYR A 208 2.41 -12.84 -5.56
C TYR A 208 3.85 -13.33 -5.73
N ILE A 209 4.19 -13.77 -6.94
CA ILE A 209 5.57 -14.21 -7.28
C ILE A 209 6.59 -13.09 -7.04
N THR A 210 6.19 -11.84 -7.24
CA THR A 210 7.00 -10.65 -6.97
C THR A 210 7.36 -10.50 -5.51
N ASP A 211 6.43 -10.81 -4.59
CA ASP A 211 6.67 -10.75 -3.13
C ASP A 211 7.62 -11.87 -2.70
N ALA A 212 7.41 -13.08 -3.25
CA ALA A 212 8.29 -14.21 -3.00
C ALA A 212 9.73 -13.92 -3.46
N LYS A 213 9.88 -13.28 -4.64
CA LYS A 213 11.18 -12.83 -5.15
C LYS A 213 11.81 -11.76 -4.26
N ALA A 214 11.02 -10.78 -3.81
CA ALA A 214 11.47 -9.72 -2.90
C ALA A 214 11.86 -10.22 -1.52
N ALA A 215 11.41 -11.42 -1.10
CA ALA A 215 11.79 -12.07 0.15
C ALA A 215 13.23 -12.59 0.19
N ASN A 216 13.96 -12.52 -0.94
CA ASN A 216 15.40 -12.86 -1.04
C ASN A 216 15.75 -14.23 -0.43
N GLY A 217 15.01 -15.28 -0.81
CA GLY A 217 15.28 -16.66 -0.39
C GLY A 217 14.87 -17.00 1.05
N LYS A 218 14.11 -16.14 1.73
CA LYS A 218 13.53 -16.43 3.05
C LYS A 218 12.34 -17.38 2.98
N VAL A 219 11.72 -17.48 1.82
CA VAL A 219 10.59 -18.38 1.54
C VAL A 219 10.85 -19.18 0.28
N ALA A 220 10.22 -20.36 0.18
CA ALA A 220 10.18 -21.18 -1.03
C ALA A 220 8.81 -21.06 -1.69
N VAL A 221 8.77 -21.23 -3.02
CA VAL A 221 7.55 -21.09 -3.82
C VAL A 221 7.00 -22.46 -4.19
N VAL A 222 5.71 -22.63 -3.95
CA VAL A 222 4.91 -23.76 -4.45
C VAL A 222 3.95 -23.22 -5.52
N GLN A 223 4.08 -23.70 -6.73
CA GLN A 223 3.27 -23.24 -7.87
C GLN A 223 1.82 -23.72 -7.77
N LEU A 224 0.89 -22.84 -8.13
CA LEU A 224 -0.52 -23.23 -8.25
C LEU A 224 -0.75 -23.97 -9.58
N PRO A 225 -1.60 -24.99 -9.61
CA PRO A 225 -1.99 -25.63 -10.85
C PRO A 225 -2.74 -24.63 -11.76
N PRO A 226 -2.60 -24.72 -13.09
CA PRO A 226 -3.17 -23.74 -14.03
C PRO A 226 -4.67 -23.46 -13.82
N LYS A 227 -5.46 -24.54 -13.55
CA LYS A 227 -6.91 -24.43 -13.28
C LYS A 227 -7.28 -23.62 -12.05
N ALA A 228 -6.33 -23.41 -11.12
CA ALA A 228 -6.56 -22.70 -9.87
C ALA A 228 -6.11 -21.25 -9.94
N LYS A 229 -5.25 -20.87 -10.89
CA LYS A 229 -4.69 -19.51 -10.97
C LYS A 229 -5.79 -18.49 -11.28
N PRO A 230 -6.01 -17.48 -10.40
CA PRO A 230 -6.80 -16.31 -10.77
C PRO A 230 -5.99 -15.44 -11.75
N GLY A 231 -6.67 -14.63 -12.55
CA GLY A 231 -6.04 -13.47 -13.19
C GLY A 231 -5.61 -12.49 -12.09
N ALA A 232 -4.43 -11.99 -12.19
CA ALA A 232 -3.92 -10.97 -11.26
C ALA A 232 -3.35 -9.82 -12.09
N GLU A 233 -4.19 -8.84 -12.35
CA GLU A 233 -3.88 -7.66 -13.14
C GLU A 233 -3.73 -6.46 -12.21
N ASP A 234 -2.68 -5.67 -12.40
CA ASP A 234 -2.40 -4.47 -11.63
C ASP A 234 -2.85 -3.23 -12.39
N PHE A 235 -3.64 -2.38 -11.74
CA PHE A 235 -4.22 -1.19 -12.33
C PHE A 235 -3.76 0.08 -11.63
N ILE A 236 -3.58 1.17 -12.39
CA ILE A 236 -3.19 2.49 -11.89
C ILE A 236 -4.17 3.55 -12.38
N ALA A 237 -4.45 4.55 -11.54
CA ALA A 237 -5.31 5.67 -11.87
C ALA A 237 -4.87 6.95 -11.17
N VAL A 238 -5.12 8.09 -11.83
CA VAL A 238 -4.97 9.42 -11.23
C VAL A 238 -6.19 9.70 -10.33
N VAL A 239 -5.93 10.18 -9.12
CA VAL A 239 -6.99 10.57 -8.16
C VAL A 239 -7.44 12.00 -8.47
N LYS A 240 -8.75 12.21 -8.70
CA LYS A 240 -9.28 13.50 -9.14
C LYS A 240 -9.13 14.64 -8.13
N SER A 241 -9.14 14.31 -6.83
CA SER A 241 -8.90 15.28 -5.76
C SER A 241 -7.44 15.62 -5.54
N GLY A 242 -6.52 14.97 -6.28
CA GLY A 242 -5.08 15.19 -6.21
C GLY A 242 -4.71 16.63 -6.58
N LYS A 243 -3.69 17.16 -5.91
CA LYS A 243 -3.31 18.58 -6.02
C LYS A 243 -2.53 18.90 -7.30
N ASP A 244 -1.82 17.93 -7.86
CA ASP A 244 -1.01 18.08 -9.07
C ASP A 244 -1.35 17.01 -10.10
N GLN A 245 -2.41 17.28 -10.87
CA GLN A 245 -2.92 16.37 -11.89
C GLN A 245 -1.90 16.13 -13.02
N ALA A 246 -1.08 17.14 -13.31
CA ALA A 246 -0.04 17.05 -14.36
C ALA A 246 1.08 16.10 -13.91
N ALA A 247 1.59 16.24 -12.66
CA ALA A 247 2.60 15.35 -12.11
C ALA A 247 2.05 13.93 -11.93
N ALA A 248 0.79 13.76 -11.50
CA ALA A 248 0.14 12.46 -11.39
C ALA A 248 0.06 11.74 -12.74
N THR A 249 -0.35 12.46 -13.79
CA THR A 249 -0.39 11.92 -15.17
C THR A 249 1.00 11.57 -15.68
N ALA A 250 2.00 12.42 -15.40
CA ALA A 250 3.40 12.15 -15.77
C ALA A 250 3.94 10.89 -15.07
N PHE A 251 3.61 10.69 -13.79
CA PHE A 251 3.98 9.48 -13.06
C PHE A 251 3.35 8.22 -13.69
N VAL A 252 2.05 8.23 -13.99
CA VAL A 252 1.38 7.13 -14.68
C VAL A 252 2.07 6.84 -16.01
N THR A 253 2.39 7.87 -16.79
CA THR A 253 3.11 7.74 -18.06
C THR A 253 4.49 7.10 -17.85
N THR A 254 5.20 7.48 -16.79
CA THR A 254 6.51 6.92 -16.44
C THR A 254 6.41 5.44 -16.11
N VAL A 255 5.39 5.01 -15.35
CA VAL A 255 5.14 3.60 -15.04
C VAL A 255 4.87 2.79 -16.32
N LEU A 256 4.11 3.36 -17.26
CA LEU A 256 3.78 2.73 -18.54
C LEU A 256 4.90 2.78 -19.57
N SER A 257 5.93 3.60 -19.36
CA SER A 257 7.05 3.74 -20.30
C SER A 257 7.90 2.47 -20.40
N ALA A 258 8.72 2.36 -21.46
CA ALA A 258 9.66 1.25 -21.62
C ALA A 258 10.60 1.09 -20.41
N VAL A 259 11.01 2.17 -19.77
CA VAL A 259 11.86 2.17 -18.57
C VAL A 259 11.07 1.62 -17.37
N GLY A 260 9.85 2.11 -17.12
CA GLY A 260 8.98 1.63 -16.05
C GLY A 260 8.67 0.13 -16.22
N GLN A 261 8.31 -0.29 -17.44
CA GLN A 261 8.01 -1.68 -17.78
C GLN A 261 9.23 -2.59 -17.61
N SER A 262 10.43 -2.11 -17.96
CA SER A 262 11.67 -2.87 -17.71
C SER A 262 11.93 -3.11 -16.23
N LYS A 263 11.67 -2.10 -15.37
CA LYS A 263 11.79 -2.23 -13.91
C LYS A 263 10.76 -3.22 -13.34
N LEU A 264 9.52 -3.14 -13.81
CA LEU A 264 8.46 -4.07 -13.43
C LEU A 264 8.81 -5.51 -13.81
N ALA A 265 9.26 -5.75 -15.05
CA ALA A 265 9.69 -7.06 -15.51
C ALA A 265 10.89 -7.61 -14.69
N ALA A 266 11.88 -6.75 -14.37
CA ALA A 266 13.00 -7.12 -13.50
C ALA A 266 12.55 -7.51 -12.08
N ALA A 267 11.47 -6.90 -11.58
CA ALA A 267 10.86 -7.27 -10.30
C ALA A 267 10.03 -8.55 -10.36
N GLY A 268 9.68 -9.03 -11.57
CA GLY A 268 8.93 -10.29 -11.79
C GLY A 268 7.47 -10.09 -12.20
N PHE A 269 7.04 -8.84 -12.47
CA PHE A 269 5.74 -8.57 -13.04
C PHE A 269 5.69 -8.97 -14.52
N GLY A 270 4.53 -9.42 -14.98
CA GLY A 270 4.23 -9.62 -16.39
C GLY A 270 3.80 -8.31 -17.05
N LYS A 271 3.76 -8.31 -18.39
CA LYS A 271 3.21 -7.19 -19.17
C LYS A 271 1.69 -7.13 -19.03
N PRO A 272 1.10 -5.93 -19.18
CA PRO A 272 -0.34 -5.77 -19.31
C PRO A 272 -0.89 -6.43 -20.56
#